data_bbbe94bf0b5f85c6082e1fd160d1d291
#
_entry.id   bbbe94bf0b5f85c6082e1fd160d1d291
#
_cell.length_a   1.000
_cell.length_b   1.000
_cell.length_c   1.000
_cell.angle_alpha   90.00
_cell.angle_beta   90.00
_cell.angle_gamma   90.00
#
_symmetry.space_group_name_H-M   'P 1'
#
loop_
_entity.id
_entity.type
_entity.pdbx_description
1 polymer ?
#
loop_
_entity_poly.entity_id
_entity_poly.type
_entity_poly.pdbx_seq_one_letter_code
_entity_poly.pdbx_strand_id
1 'polypeptide(L)' 'MKRVISISLGSSSRDAVTEENFDGEVIRIERRGTDGDKEKARKLFADYDGKVDAIGLGGTDLYI' A
#
# COMPACT_ATOMS: atom_id res chain seq x y z
N MET A 1 1.40 16.21 2.07
CA MET A 1 1.27 14.83 2.60
C MET A 1 1.55 13.82 1.50
N LYS A 2 2.40 12.87 1.76
CA LYS A 2 2.67 11.78 0.82
C LYS A 2 1.82 10.57 1.17
N ARG A 3 1.40 9.84 0.15
CA ARG A 3 0.61 8.63 0.34
C ARG A 3 1.37 7.43 -0.22
N VAL A 4 1.50 6.41 0.62
CA VAL A 4 2.12 5.14 0.25
C VAL A 4 1.11 4.05 0.48
N ILE A 5 0.96 3.15 -0.49
CA ILE A 5 0.11 1.98 -0.31
C ILE A 5 0.95 0.72 -0.37
N SER A 6 0.70 -0.19 0.56
CA SER A 6 1.34 -1.50 0.59
C SER A 6 0.27 -2.55 0.30
N ILE A 7 0.42 -3.24 -0.81
CA ILE A 7 -0.49 -4.30 -1.23
C ILE A 7 0.14 -5.64 -0.91
N SER A 8 -0.56 -6.47 -0.17
CA SER A 8 -0.06 -7.75 0.29
C SER A 8 -0.99 -8.88 -0.14
N LEU A 9 -0.44 -10.05 -0.38
CA LEU A 9 -1.23 -11.25 -0.60
C LEU A 9 -1.74 -11.86 0.71
N GLY A 10 -1.36 -11.28 1.84
CA GLY A 10 -1.79 -11.73 3.14
C GLY A 10 -3.23 -11.38 3.47
N SER A 11 -3.60 -11.59 4.72
CA SER A 11 -4.95 -11.41 5.20
C SER A 11 -5.39 -9.94 5.20
N SER A 12 -6.58 -9.68 4.68
CA SER A 12 -7.18 -8.34 4.72
C SER A 12 -7.54 -7.91 6.14
N SER A 13 -7.59 -8.86 7.07
CA SER A 13 -7.84 -8.53 8.48
C SER A 13 -6.73 -7.69 9.09
N ARG A 14 -5.57 -7.61 8.43
CA ARG A 14 -4.45 -6.79 8.87
C ARG A 14 -4.40 -5.44 8.18
N ASP A 15 -5.42 -5.08 7.44
CA ASP A 15 -5.48 -3.77 6.81
C ASP A 15 -5.41 -2.68 7.86
N ALA A 16 -4.58 -1.69 7.59
CA ALA A 16 -4.35 -0.61 8.53
C ALA A 16 -3.93 0.65 7.80
N VAL A 17 -4.15 1.78 8.44
CA VAL A 17 -3.68 3.07 7.96
C VAL A 17 -2.85 3.69 9.06
N THR A 18 -1.62 4.07 8.73
CA THR A 18 -0.71 4.70 9.67
C THR A 18 -0.23 6.02 9.07
N GLU A 19 -0.05 7.01 9.92
CA GLU A 19 0.54 8.28 9.49
C GLU A 19 1.77 8.54 10.32
N GLU A 20 2.85 8.95 9.64
CA GLU A 20 4.10 9.27 10.30
C GLU A 20 4.59 10.63 9.81
N ASN A 21 5.27 11.34 10.71
CA ASN A 21 5.80 12.66 10.41
C ASN A 21 7.33 12.57 10.30
N PHE A 22 7.85 12.89 9.12
CA PHE A 22 9.28 12.93 8.85
C PHE A 22 9.66 14.34 8.44
N ASP A 23 10.45 15.03 9.27
CA ASP A 23 10.97 16.36 8.98
C ASP A 23 9.88 17.36 8.55
N GLY A 24 8.75 17.30 9.22
CA GLY A 24 7.63 18.20 8.94
C GLY A 24 6.74 17.74 7.80
N GLU A 25 7.04 16.59 7.19
CA GLU A 25 6.18 16.02 6.15
C GLU A 25 5.43 14.81 6.69
N VAL A 26 4.12 14.78 6.46
CA VAL A 26 3.29 13.65 6.87
C VAL A 26 3.25 12.62 5.75
N ILE A 27 3.56 11.37 6.10
CA ILE A 27 3.47 10.24 5.18
C ILE A 27 2.37 9.32 5.67
N ARG A 28 1.38 9.09 4.81
CA ARG A 28 0.28 8.19 5.10
C ARG A 28 0.56 6.85 4.43
N ILE A 29 0.60 5.80 5.23
CA ILE A 29 0.88 4.45 4.77
C ILE A 29 -0.38 3.61 4.96
N GLU A 30 -0.92 3.10 3.84
CA GLU A 30 -2.07 2.22 3.86
C GLU A 30 -1.63 0.81 3.52
N ARG A 31 -2.08 -0.15 4.32
CA ARG A 31 -1.82 -1.55 4.07
C ARG A 31 -3.11 -2.23 3.64
N ARG A 32 -3.05 -2.93 2.52
CA ARG A 32 -4.19 -3.66 1.97
C ARG A 32 -3.81 -5.11 1.72
N GLY A 33 -4.52 -6.03 2.36
CA GLY A 33 -4.37 -7.45 2.10
C GLY A 33 -5.38 -7.91 1.06
N THR A 34 -5.03 -8.93 0.29
CA THR A 34 -5.88 -9.44 -0.78
C THR A 34 -6.28 -10.90 -0.57
N ASP A 35 -5.98 -11.45 0.60
CA ASP A 35 -6.38 -12.80 0.99
C ASP A 35 -5.93 -13.88 -0.02
N GLY A 36 -4.73 -13.69 -0.58
CA GLY A 36 -4.16 -14.63 -1.54
C GLY A 36 -4.66 -14.45 -2.97
N ASP A 37 -5.48 -13.45 -3.22
CA ASP A 37 -6.04 -13.22 -4.55
C ASP A 37 -5.14 -12.30 -5.36
N LYS A 38 -4.43 -12.88 -6.32
CA LYS A 38 -3.50 -12.15 -7.17
C LYS A 38 -4.21 -11.16 -8.09
N GLU A 39 -5.40 -11.48 -8.54
CA GLU A 39 -6.17 -10.59 -9.39
C GLU A 39 -6.62 -9.36 -8.65
N LYS A 40 -7.04 -9.53 -7.41
CA LYS A 40 -7.42 -8.42 -6.56
C LYS A 40 -6.22 -7.52 -6.29
N ALA A 41 -5.06 -8.11 -6.05
CA ALA A 41 -3.83 -7.34 -5.87
C ALA A 41 -3.51 -6.52 -7.11
N ARG A 42 -3.65 -7.11 -8.29
CA ARG A 42 -3.42 -6.42 -9.56
C ARG A 42 -4.40 -5.27 -9.75
N LYS A 43 -5.67 -5.47 -9.42
CA LYS A 43 -6.67 -4.42 -9.51
C LYS A 43 -6.36 -3.26 -8.58
N LEU A 44 -5.98 -3.57 -7.35
CA LEU A 44 -5.60 -2.53 -6.39
C LEU A 44 -4.39 -1.75 -6.89
N PHE A 45 -3.42 -2.46 -7.44
CA PHE A 45 -2.25 -1.81 -7.99
C PHE A 45 -2.64 -0.81 -9.10
N ALA A 46 -3.51 -1.25 -10.01
CA ALA A 46 -3.97 -0.39 -11.09
C ALA A 46 -4.81 0.79 -10.58
N ASP A 47 -5.65 0.54 -9.57
CA ASP A 47 -6.51 1.58 -9.00
C ASP A 47 -5.71 2.69 -8.33
N TYR A 48 -4.60 2.33 -7.70
CA TYR A 48 -3.78 3.32 -6.99
C TYR A 48 -2.66 3.89 -7.84
N ASP A 49 -2.40 3.32 -9.00
CA ASP A 49 -1.36 3.81 -9.89
C ASP A 49 -1.68 5.26 -10.30
N GLY A 50 -0.74 6.15 -10.04
CA GLY A 50 -0.92 7.56 -10.31
C GLY A 50 -1.72 8.34 -9.26
N LYS A 51 -2.28 7.64 -8.26
CA LYS A 51 -3.07 8.29 -7.19
C LYS A 51 -2.30 8.39 -5.88
N VAL A 52 -1.23 7.64 -5.75
CA VAL A 52 -0.38 7.66 -4.56
C VAL A 52 1.06 7.90 -4.98
N ASP A 53 1.88 8.28 -4.03
CA ASP A 53 3.29 8.61 -4.31
C ASP A 53 4.15 7.38 -4.47
N ALA A 54 3.79 6.27 -3.84
CA ALA A 54 4.52 5.03 -3.94
C ALA A 54 3.60 3.84 -3.68
N ILE A 55 3.88 2.71 -4.33
CA ILE A 55 3.17 1.46 -4.12
C ILE A 55 4.20 0.37 -3.85
N GLY A 56 3.98 -0.39 -2.76
CA GLY A 56 4.80 -1.53 -2.41
C GLY A 56 4.01 -2.81 -2.49
N LEU A 57 4.67 -3.90 -2.87
CA LEU A 57 4.08 -5.24 -2.80
C LEU A 57 4.58 -5.90 -1.51
N GLY A 58 3.66 -6.22 -0.61
CA GLY A 58 4.00 -6.80 0.67
C GLY A 58 4.62 -8.17 0.54
N GLY A 59 5.64 -8.43 1.35
CA GLY A 59 6.37 -9.69 1.34
C GLY A 59 7.41 -9.81 0.25
N THR A 60 7.54 -8.80 -0.61
CA THR A 60 8.51 -8.78 -1.69
C THR A 60 9.17 -7.40 -1.76
N ASP A 61 9.64 -7.01 -2.93
CA ASP A 61 10.34 -5.74 -3.11
C ASP A 61 9.38 -4.57 -3.21
N LEU A 62 9.85 -3.41 -2.81
CA LEU A 62 9.13 -2.16 -2.98
C LEU A 62 9.40 -1.59 -4.37
N TYR A 63 8.35 -1.14 -5.02
CA TYR A 63 8.44 -0.44 -6.29
C TYR A 63 8.04 1.01 -6.08
N ILE A 64 8.95 1.86 -6.35
CA ILE A 64 8.76 3.28 -6.15
C ILE A 64 8.76 3.97 -7.50
#